data_cbc9083296d8bc0652306128433caf4e
#
_entry.id   cbc9083296d8bc0652306128433caf4e
#
_cell.length_a   1.000
_cell.length_b   1.000
_cell.length_c   1.000
_cell.angle_alpha   90.00
_cell.angle_beta   90.00
_cell.angle_gamma   90.00
#
_symmetry.space_group_name_H-M   'P 1'
#
loop_
_entity.id
_entity.type
_entity.pdbx_description
1 polymer ?
#
loop_
_entity_poly.entity_id
_entity_poly.type
_entity_poly.pdbx_seq_one_letter_code
_entity_poly.pdbx_strand_id
1 'polypeptide(L)'
;VIPTAEHHDGFALYDSKLTRWDAKDMGPKRDLIGDLAKAVRRQGIKFGVSNHRMEHWDFMYPTAATEHDLYDPEYADFYGPPQKPDKNKASAMGPSAEEVMEGKEAPQDQGFLEEWLARCQEIIDKYQPDILWFDNGINSRSLDPLKLRLAAYYYNRAAQWDKPVSLSTKHDAYLYGTITDYERQGRAPKDITSHYWQVDEPIGNKFGYIEGLQIQSSSQIISKLVENISRNGNLCLNISPKADGTIPENQQEVLRQIGHWMKINGEAVYGTHAWMVYG
;
A
#
# COMPACT_ATOMS: atom_id res chain seq x y z
N VAL A 1 4.99 -10.78 -2.29
CA VAL A 1 3.79 -10.58 -1.45
C VAL A 1 3.95 -9.28 -0.69
N ILE A 2 2.93 -8.44 -0.65
CA ILE A 2 2.95 -7.11 -0.03
C ILE A 2 1.77 -7.02 0.98
N PRO A 3 1.94 -7.48 2.24
CA PRO A 3 0.93 -7.26 3.26
C PRO A 3 0.89 -5.80 3.70
N THR A 4 -0.28 -5.35 4.14
CA THR A 4 -0.44 -4.06 4.79
C THR A 4 0.11 -4.10 6.21
N ALA A 5 1.10 -3.24 6.51
CA ALA A 5 1.65 -3.13 7.86
C ALA A 5 0.81 -2.22 8.75
N GLU A 6 0.26 -1.18 8.17
CA GLU A 6 -0.61 -0.22 8.84
C GLU A 6 -1.55 0.39 7.81
N HIS A 7 -2.85 0.38 8.09
CA HIS A 7 -3.87 0.99 7.24
C HIS A 7 -4.27 2.38 7.77
N HIS A 8 -5.27 3.02 7.15
CA HIS A 8 -5.78 4.33 7.56
C HIS A 8 -6.41 4.36 8.97
N ASP A 9 -6.74 3.20 9.55
CA ASP A 9 -7.17 3.11 10.95
C ASP A 9 -6.06 3.42 11.95
N GLY A 10 -4.79 3.29 11.55
CA GLY A 10 -3.63 3.61 12.40
C GLY A 10 -3.16 2.45 13.28
N PHE A 11 -3.76 1.26 13.18
CA PHE A 11 -3.35 0.09 13.94
C PHE A 11 -2.20 -0.64 13.26
N ALA A 12 -1.07 -0.81 13.97
CA ALA A 12 0.10 -1.48 13.44
C ALA A 12 -0.07 -3.00 13.46
N LEU A 13 0.01 -3.68 12.30
CA LEU A 13 -0.04 -5.14 12.20
C LEU A 13 1.34 -5.80 12.47
N TYR A 14 2.26 -5.06 13.07
CA TYR A 14 3.62 -5.48 13.40
C TYR A 14 3.96 -5.11 14.86
N ASP A 15 5.05 -5.67 15.38
CA ASP A 15 5.61 -5.32 16.70
C ASP A 15 6.29 -3.95 16.62
N SER A 16 5.62 -2.90 17.07
CA SER A 16 6.11 -1.52 17.06
C SER A 16 6.68 -1.11 18.43
N LYS A 17 7.73 -0.29 18.40
CA LYS A 17 8.23 0.41 19.59
C LYS A 17 7.73 1.86 19.68
N LEU A 18 7.01 2.31 18.66
CA LEU A 18 6.55 3.69 18.51
C LEU A 18 5.09 3.88 18.87
N THR A 19 4.34 2.79 18.98
CA THR A 19 2.94 2.81 19.40
C THR A 19 2.63 1.57 20.23
N ARG A 20 1.69 1.71 21.18
CA ARG A 20 1.10 0.59 21.92
C ARG A 20 -0.07 -0.07 21.17
N TRP A 21 -0.52 0.57 20.07
CA TRP A 21 -1.65 0.12 19.27
C TRP A 21 -1.16 -0.80 18.16
N ASP A 22 -0.73 -2.00 18.55
CA ASP A 22 -0.16 -2.96 17.63
C ASP A 22 -0.62 -4.39 17.87
N ALA A 23 -0.44 -5.24 16.84
CA ALA A 23 -0.87 -6.64 16.85
C ALA A 23 0.00 -7.53 17.77
N LYS A 24 1.16 -7.05 18.22
CA LYS A 24 2.01 -7.77 19.17
C LYS A 24 1.47 -7.71 20.57
N ASP A 25 0.93 -6.54 20.97
CA ASP A 25 0.44 -6.30 22.31
C ASP A 25 -1.08 -6.44 22.43
N MET A 26 -1.80 -6.33 21.30
CA MET A 26 -3.26 -6.41 21.23
C MET A 26 -3.73 -7.48 20.25
N GLY A 27 -4.99 -7.88 20.36
CA GLY A 27 -5.64 -8.84 19.46
C GLY A 27 -4.90 -10.18 19.39
N PRO A 28 -4.27 -10.53 18.27
CA PRO A 28 -3.63 -11.83 18.09
C PRO A 28 -2.34 -12.01 18.91
N LYS A 29 -1.81 -10.95 19.49
CA LYS A 29 -0.54 -10.91 20.27
C LYS A 29 0.64 -11.50 19.49
N ARG A 30 0.75 -11.11 18.24
CA ARG A 30 1.76 -11.61 17.30
C ARG A 30 2.25 -10.49 16.40
N ASP A 31 3.53 -10.53 16.05
CA ASP A 31 4.10 -9.73 14.96
C ASP A 31 3.68 -10.35 13.61
N LEU A 32 2.50 -9.95 13.10
CA LEU A 32 1.93 -10.53 11.88
C LEU A 32 2.81 -10.26 10.66
N ILE A 33 3.38 -9.06 10.54
CA ILE A 33 4.27 -8.69 9.43
C ILE A 33 5.57 -9.48 9.49
N GLY A 34 6.16 -9.64 10.68
CA GLY A 34 7.36 -10.47 10.86
C GLY A 34 7.11 -11.94 10.55
N ASP A 35 5.98 -12.51 10.95
CA ASP A 35 5.60 -13.88 10.64
C ASP A 35 5.39 -14.09 9.13
N LEU A 36 4.70 -13.15 8.46
CA LEU A 36 4.51 -13.17 7.00
C LEU A 36 5.84 -13.02 6.26
N ALA A 37 6.72 -12.10 6.70
CA ALA A 37 8.05 -11.94 6.10
C ALA A 37 8.85 -13.26 6.11
N LYS A 38 8.86 -13.94 7.25
CA LYS A 38 9.52 -15.27 7.39
C LYS A 38 8.88 -16.30 6.47
N ALA A 39 7.55 -16.37 6.44
CA ALA A 39 6.82 -17.36 5.64
C ALA A 39 7.03 -17.16 4.14
N VAL A 40 6.91 -15.94 3.64
CA VAL A 40 7.08 -15.56 2.23
C VAL A 40 8.51 -15.86 1.77
N ARG A 41 9.53 -15.45 2.54
CA ARG A 41 10.93 -15.68 2.20
C ARG A 41 11.33 -17.16 2.20
N ARG A 42 10.73 -17.98 3.07
CA ARG A 42 10.94 -19.44 3.02
C ARG A 42 10.49 -20.08 1.71
N GLN A 43 9.57 -19.43 0.99
CA GLN A 43 9.11 -19.88 -0.34
C GLN A 43 9.95 -19.28 -1.48
N GLY A 44 11.02 -18.54 -1.21
CA GLY A 44 11.82 -17.86 -2.22
C GLY A 44 11.11 -16.67 -2.88
N ILE A 45 10.03 -16.17 -2.28
CA ILE A 45 9.21 -15.06 -2.82
C ILE A 45 9.69 -13.74 -2.22
N LYS A 46 9.71 -12.69 -3.02
CA LYS A 46 9.99 -11.32 -2.57
C LYS A 46 8.91 -10.83 -1.60
N PHE A 47 9.37 -10.12 -0.57
CA PHE A 47 8.53 -9.58 0.48
C PHE A 47 8.51 -8.06 0.45
N GLY A 48 7.35 -7.48 0.20
CA GLY A 48 7.10 -6.05 0.32
C GLY A 48 6.24 -5.73 1.53
N VAL A 49 6.00 -4.44 1.75
CA VAL A 49 5.11 -3.95 2.79
C VAL A 49 4.36 -2.74 2.26
N SER A 50 3.05 -2.65 2.54
CA SER A 50 2.29 -1.42 2.30
C SER A 50 2.06 -0.65 3.59
N ASN A 51 2.11 0.68 3.49
CA ASN A 51 1.81 1.61 4.58
C ASN A 51 0.82 2.68 4.11
N HIS A 52 -0.29 2.80 4.82
CA HIS A 52 -1.39 3.72 4.53
C HIS A 52 -1.57 4.78 5.63
N ARG A 53 -0.60 4.92 6.55
CA ARG A 53 -0.71 5.82 7.69
C ARG A 53 -0.96 7.27 7.31
N MET A 54 -0.51 7.72 6.15
CA MET A 54 -0.77 9.11 5.74
C MET A 54 -2.27 9.39 5.59
N GLU A 55 -3.06 8.40 5.22
CA GLU A 55 -4.52 8.52 5.15
C GLU A 55 -5.18 8.66 6.53
N HIS A 56 -4.52 8.16 7.58
CA HIS A 56 -5.04 8.23 8.95
C HIS A 56 -5.35 9.67 9.37
N TRP A 57 -4.50 10.63 9.02
CA TRP A 57 -4.71 12.05 9.32
C TRP A 57 -6.06 12.56 8.82
N ASP A 58 -6.41 12.21 7.60
CA ASP A 58 -7.65 12.65 6.97
C ASP A 58 -8.84 11.76 7.34
N PHE A 59 -8.60 10.46 7.54
CA PHE A 59 -9.62 9.49 7.88
C PHE A 59 -10.20 9.71 9.28
N MET A 60 -9.36 10.09 10.24
CA MET A 60 -9.76 10.40 11.63
C MET A 60 -10.24 11.84 11.79
N TYR A 61 -10.55 12.53 10.70
CA TYR A 61 -11.03 13.90 10.74
C TYR A 61 -12.52 13.95 11.12
N PRO A 62 -12.91 14.68 12.18
CA PRO A 62 -14.31 14.74 12.59
C PRO A 62 -15.15 15.58 11.60
N THR A 63 -16.09 14.92 10.92
CA THR A 63 -16.97 15.57 9.93
C THR A 63 -18.25 16.16 10.52
N ALA A 64 -18.63 15.76 11.75
CA ALA A 64 -19.84 16.23 12.44
C ALA A 64 -19.63 16.22 13.96
N ALA A 65 -20.47 17.01 14.64
CA ALA A 65 -20.55 17.04 16.12
C ALA A 65 -21.28 15.78 16.63
N THR A 66 -20.68 14.62 16.46
CA THR A 66 -21.14 13.36 17.05
C THR A 66 -20.26 13.03 18.25
N GLU A 67 -20.83 12.39 19.26
CA GLU A 67 -20.04 11.83 20.35
C GLU A 67 -19.13 10.75 19.79
N HIS A 68 -17.82 10.90 19.98
CA HIS A 68 -16.78 9.95 19.59
C HIS A 68 -15.55 10.15 20.48
N ASP A 69 -14.68 9.16 20.51
CA ASP A 69 -13.49 9.10 21.35
C ASP A 69 -12.24 9.82 20.78
N LEU A 70 -12.35 10.45 19.61
CA LEU A 70 -11.25 11.21 18.96
C LEU A 70 -10.65 12.32 19.85
N TYR A 71 -11.44 12.86 20.80
CA TYR A 71 -11.01 13.90 21.73
C TYR A 71 -10.73 13.39 23.14
N ASP A 72 -10.87 12.08 23.36
CA ASP A 72 -10.55 11.48 24.65
C ASP A 72 -9.01 11.41 24.82
N PRO A 73 -8.44 12.03 25.87
CA PRO A 73 -7.01 11.99 26.11
C PRO A 73 -6.42 10.57 26.22
N GLU A 74 -7.22 9.57 26.60
CA GLU A 74 -6.79 8.17 26.68
C GLU A 74 -6.37 7.61 25.31
N TYR A 75 -6.96 8.11 24.21
CA TYR A 75 -6.72 7.65 22.85
C TYR A 75 -5.91 8.63 22.01
N ALA A 76 -5.40 9.71 22.60
CA ALA A 76 -4.66 10.74 21.87
C ALA A 76 -3.42 10.20 21.13
N ASP A 77 -2.77 9.17 21.67
CA ASP A 77 -1.62 8.50 21.07
C ASP A 77 -2.01 7.56 19.92
N PHE A 78 -3.30 7.27 19.75
CA PHE A 78 -3.83 6.52 18.61
C PHE A 78 -4.28 7.45 17.47
N TYR A 79 -5.13 8.40 17.80
CA TYR A 79 -5.73 9.30 16.82
C TYR A 79 -4.82 10.45 16.37
N GLY A 80 -3.79 10.77 17.17
CA GLY A 80 -2.93 11.92 16.95
C GLY A 80 -3.55 13.23 17.45
N PRO A 81 -2.95 14.38 17.11
CA PRO A 81 -3.44 15.68 17.56
C PRO A 81 -4.88 15.92 17.11
N PRO A 82 -5.77 16.38 18.01
CA PRO A 82 -7.17 16.60 17.69
C PRO A 82 -7.33 17.69 16.61
N GLN A 83 -8.04 17.37 15.55
CA GLN A 83 -8.33 18.27 14.46
C GLN A 83 -9.68 18.96 14.69
N LYS A 84 -9.81 20.22 14.24
CA LYS A 84 -11.09 20.92 14.30
C LYS A 84 -12.03 20.40 13.22
N PRO A 85 -13.32 20.19 13.52
CA PRO A 85 -14.29 19.82 12.49
C PRO A 85 -14.35 20.84 11.37
N ASP A 86 -14.24 20.39 10.12
CA ASP A 86 -14.42 21.21 8.93
C ASP A 86 -15.56 20.64 8.07
N LYS A 87 -16.66 21.40 7.98
CA LYS A 87 -17.84 21.01 7.21
C LYS A 87 -17.62 20.97 5.70
N ASN A 88 -16.53 21.59 5.23
CA ASN A 88 -16.21 21.70 3.81
C ASN A 88 -15.23 20.63 3.34
N LYS A 89 -14.69 19.80 4.25
CA LYS A 89 -13.77 18.74 3.86
C LYS A 89 -14.52 17.64 3.10
N ALA A 90 -14.18 17.50 1.82
CA ALA A 90 -14.91 16.63 0.89
C ALA A 90 -14.50 15.16 0.98
N SER A 91 -13.36 14.84 1.57
CA SER A 91 -12.81 13.46 1.55
C SER A 91 -12.10 13.09 2.84
N ALA A 92 -12.41 11.90 3.33
CA ALA A 92 -11.65 11.23 4.40
C ALA A 92 -10.40 10.49 3.88
N MET A 93 -10.12 10.56 2.57
CA MET A 93 -9.05 9.82 1.90
C MET A 93 -7.82 10.68 1.56
N GLY A 94 -7.73 11.86 2.15
CA GLY A 94 -6.66 12.82 1.90
C GLY A 94 -7.01 13.86 0.83
N PRO A 95 -6.08 14.81 0.56
CA PRO A 95 -6.29 15.84 -0.42
C PRO A 95 -6.36 15.25 -1.83
N SER A 96 -7.24 15.77 -2.66
CA SER A 96 -7.27 15.44 -4.08
C SER A 96 -5.99 15.95 -4.78
N ALA A 97 -5.67 15.35 -5.93
CA ALA A 97 -4.54 15.82 -6.73
C ALA A 97 -4.69 17.31 -7.12
N GLU A 98 -5.92 17.76 -7.36
CA GLU A 98 -6.23 19.17 -7.67
C GLU A 98 -5.95 20.09 -6.48
N GLU A 99 -6.40 19.73 -5.28
CA GLU A 99 -6.13 20.48 -4.04
C GLU A 99 -4.63 20.58 -3.77
N VAL A 100 -3.87 19.51 -3.98
CA VAL A 100 -2.40 19.52 -3.83
C VAL A 100 -1.75 20.43 -4.87
N MET A 101 -2.15 20.33 -6.14
CA MET A 101 -1.60 21.18 -7.21
C MET A 101 -1.90 22.66 -6.98
N GLU A 102 -3.07 22.99 -6.48
CA GLU A 102 -3.49 24.36 -6.17
C GLU A 102 -2.94 24.87 -4.83
N GLY A 103 -2.27 24.04 -4.04
CA GLY A 103 -1.76 24.39 -2.72
C GLY A 103 -2.84 24.70 -1.68
N LYS A 104 -4.01 24.10 -1.85
CA LYS A 104 -5.18 24.28 -0.98
C LYS A 104 -5.27 23.23 0.13
N GLU A 105 -4.40 22.24 0.14
CA GLU A 105 -4.36 21.25 1.22
C GLU A 105 -4.05 21.90 2.56
N ALA A 106 -4.74 21.47 3.60
CA ALA A 106 -4.39 21.85 4.96
C ALA A 106 -3.09 21.12 5.36
N PRO A 107 -2.08 21.84 5.91
CA PRO A 107 -0.85 21.20 6.34
C PRO A 107 -1.13 20.22 7.49
N GLN A 108 -0.54 19.04 7.42
CA GLN A 108 -0.55 18.10 8.52
C GLN A 108 0.36 18.56 9.67
N ASP A 109 0.06 18.07 10.87
CA ASP A 109 0.89 18.32 12.04
C ASP A 109 2.31 17.76 11.87
N GLN A 110 3.32 18.54 12.23
CA GLN A 110 4.73 18.16 12.07
C GLN A 110 5.09 16.93 12.90
N GLY A 111 4.51 16.77 14.09
CA GLY A 111 4.71 15.59 14.95
C GLY A 111 4.18 14.33 14.29
N PHE A 112 2.99 14.40 13.68
CA PHE A 112 2.41 13.31 12.92
C PHE A 112 3.28 12.90 11.71
N LEU A 113 3.81 13.89 11.00
CA LEU A 113 4.69 13.64 9.84
C LEU A 113 6.01 12.98 10.25
N GLU A 114 6.66 13.44 11.32
CA GLU A 114 7.89 12.83 11.83
C GLU A 114 7.62 11.42 12.40
N GLU A 115 6.48 11.20 13.02
CA GLU A 115 6.06 9.87 13.47
C GLU A 115 5.85 8.92 12.30
N TRP A 116 5.19 9.36 11.22
CA TRP A 116 5.08 8.58 9.98
C TRP A 116 6.45 8.15 9.45
N LEU A 117 7.40 9.07 9.39
CA LEU A 117 8.77 8.75 8.95
C LEU A 117 9.42 7.72 9.89
N ALA A 118 9.31 7.91 11.19
CA ALA A 118 9.90 6.99 12.18
C ALA A 118 9.29 5.58 12.08
N ARG A 119 7.97 5.46 11.91
CA ARG A 119 7.29 4.16 11.69
C ARG A 119 7.73 3.49 10.39
N CYS A 120 7.88 4.25 9.31
CA CYS A 120 8.42 3.71 8.06
C CYS A 120 9.87 3.21 8.22
N GLN A 121 10.72 3.95 8.94
CA GLN A 121 12.09 3.52 9.24
C GLN A 121 12.12 2.27 10.11
N GLU A 122 11.24 2.15 11.10
CA GLU A 122 11.11 0.95 11.93
C GLU A 122 10.74 -0.28 11.07
N ILE A 123 9.78 -0.17 10.16
CA ILE A 123 9.39 -1.22 9.23
C ILE A 123 10.56 -1.62 8.32
N ILE A 124 11.28 -0.63 7.77
CA ILE A 124 12.44 -0.84 6.91
C ILE A 124 13.51 -1.65 7.66
N ASP A 125 13.86 -1.24 8.86
CA ASP A 125 14.93 -1.88 9.65
C ASP A 125 14.55 -3.27 10.13
N LYS A 126 13.32 -3.46 10.58
CA LYS A 126 12.85 -4.75 11.11
C LYS A 126 12.67 -5.80 10.02
N TYR A 127 12.09 -5.40 8.89
CA TYR A 127 11.61 -6.39 7.92
C TYR A 127 12.37 -6.37 6.60
N GLN A 128 13.18 -5.36 6.33
CA GLN A 128 13.98 -5.24 5.11
C GLN A 128 13.16 -5.57 3.85
N PRO A 129 12.04 -4.84 3.58
CA PRO A 129 11.17 -5.14 2.47
C PRO A 129 11.89 -4.97 1.12
N ASP A 130 11.50 -5.74 0.11
CA ASP A 130 11.95 -5.58 -1.29
C ASP A 130 11.19 -4.45 -1.99
N ILE A 131 9.94 -4.21 -1.55
CA ILE A 131 9.09 -3.13 -2.03
C ILE A 131 8.46 -2.45 -0.81
N LEU A 132 8.53 -1.13 -0.76
CA LEU A 132 7.76 -0.31 0.16
C LEU A 132 6.69 0.43 -0.65
N TRP A 133 5.42 0.14 -0.37
CA TRP A 133 4.29 0.64 -1.13
C TRP A 133 3.46 1.61 -0.28
N PHE A 134 3.09 2.76 -0.87
CA PHE A 134 2.28 3.78 -0.23
C PHE A 134 1.01 4.06 -1.02
N ASP A 135 -0.10 4.15 -0.30
CA ASP A 135 -1.40 4.51 -0.84
C ASP A 135 -1.63 6.03 -0.85
N ASN A 136 -2.87 6.47 -0.82
CA ASN A 136 -3.27 7.88 -0.86
C ASN A 136 -2.64 8.71 0.28
N GLY A 137 -2.69 10.02 0.15
CA GLY A 137 -2.09 10.95 1.12
C GLY A 137 -0.58 11.14 0.96
N ILE A 138 0.13 10.21 0.31
CA ILE A 138 1.58 10.31 0.08
C ILE A 138 1.98 11.48 -0.83
N ASN A 139 1.05 11.99 -1.62
CA ASN A 139 1.24 13.12 -2.51
C ASN A 139 1.18 14.50 -1.81
N SER A 140 0.84 14.57 -0.52
CA SER A 140 0.81 15.81 0.25
C SER A 140 2.14 16.56 0.18
N ARG A 141 2.10 17.88 -0.03
CA ARG A 141 3.28 18.74 -0.11
C ARG A 141 3.95 18.93 1.25
N SER A 142 3.20 18.93 2.33
CA SER A 142 3.76 19.01 3.68
C SER A 142 4.70 17.83 3.98
N LEU A 143 4.52 16.72 3.25
CA LEU A 143 5.36 15.52 3.37
C LEU A 143 6.64 15.58 2.52
N ASP A 144 6.78 16.50 1.58
CA ASP A 144 7.89 16.51 0.60
C ASP A 144 9.29 16.40 1.22
N PRO A 145 9.66 17.14 2.28
CA PRO A 145 10.97 17.00 2.90
C PRO A 145 11.20 15.62 3.50
N LEU A 146 10.14 15.00 4.05
CA LEU A 146 10.22 13.69 4.69
C LEU A 146 10.22 12.56 3.67
N LYS A 147 9.54 12.72 2.55
CA LYS A 147 9.62 11.77 1.42
C LYS A 147 11.06 11.60 0.93
N LEU A 148 11.79 12.70 0.77
CA LEU A 148 13.19 12.63 0.37
C LEU A 148 14.06 11.95 1.44
N ARG A 149 13.83 12.26 2.73
CA ARG A 149 14.53 11.61 3.85
C ARG A 149 14.23 10.10 3.89
N LEU A 150 12.99 9.71 3.68
CA LEU A 150 12.59 8.31 3.64
C LEU A 150 13.25 7.55 2.47
N ALA A 151 13.20 8.13 1.27
CA ALA A 151 13.82 7.51 0.10
C ALA A 151 15.32 7.32 0.29
N ALA A 152 16.01 8.36 0.75
CA ALA A 152 17.43 8.30 1.07
C ALA A 152 17.74 7.24 2.14
N TYR A 153 16.93 7.19 3.20
CA TYR A 153 17.07 6.17 4.24
C TYR A 153 16.93 4.77 3.68
N TYR A 154 15.85 4.50 2.97
CA TYR A 154 15.53 3.17 2.45
C TYR A 154 16.58 2.66 1.46
N TYR A 155 16.98 3.48 0.48
CA TYR A 155 18.01 3.09 -0.49
C TYR A 155 19.40 2.93 0.14
N ASN A 156 19.77 3.75 1.14
CA ASN A 156 21.01 3.58 1.88
C ASN A 156 21.02 2.27 2.70
N ARG A 157 19.88 1.92 3.34
CA ARG A 157 19.75 0.63 4.02
C ARG A 157 19.82 -0.53 3.04
N ALA A 158 19.18 -0.42 1.88
CA ALA A 158 19.24 -1.42 0.83
C ALA A 158 20.67 -1.67 0.32
N ALA A 159 21.45 -0.60 0.15
CA ALA A 159 22.87 -0.71 -0.19
C ALA A 159 23.68 -1.45 0.89
N GLN A 160 23.38 -1.21 2.18
CA GLN A 160 24.03 -1.94 3.28
C GLN A 160 23.65 -3.44 3.30
N TRP A 161 22.47 -3.79 2.82
CA TRP A 161 22.01 -5.19 2.73
C TRP A 161 22.46 -5.89 1.43
N ASP A 162 23.12 -5.17 0.52
CA ASP A 162 23.43 -5.62 -0.84
C ASP A 162 22.20 -6.16 -1.56
N LYS A 163 21.11 -5.35 -1.54
CA LYS A 163 19.79 -5.79 -1.96
C LYS A 163 19.08 -4.70 -2.79
N PRO A 164 18.62 -5.03 -4.02
CA PRO A 164 17.78 -4.11 -4.78
C PRO A 164 16.40 -3.97 -4.12
N VAL A 165 15.94 -2.72 -4.02
CA VAL A 165 14.63 -2.39 -3.48
C VAL A 165 13.93 -1.35 -4.36
N SER A 166 12.61 -1.21 -4.19
CA SER A 166 11.84 -0.16 -4.88
C SER A 166 10.79 0.46 -3.99
N LEU A 167 10.47 1.72 -4.28
CA LEU A 167 9.29 2.43 -3.77
C LEU A 167 8.18 2.33 -4.80
N SER A 168 6.95 2.11 -4.35
CA SER A 168 5.75 2.21 -5.15
C SER A 168 4.76 3.17 -4.49
N THR A 169 4.21 4.09 -5.26
CA THR A 169 3.38 5.18 -4.71
C THR A 169 2.23 5.55 -5.63
N LYS A 170 1.14 6.01 -5.04
CA LYS A 170 0.05 6.67 -5.77
C LYS A 170 0.43 8.09 -6.20
N HIS A 171 -0.25 8.62 -7.20
CA HIS A 171 -0.31 10.04 -7.57
C HIS A 171 1.04 10.70 -7.90
N ASP A 172 2.00 9.98 -8.45
CA ASP A 172 3.33 10.54 -8.80
C ASP A 172 4.00 11.28 -7.62
N ALA A 173 3.79 10.77 -6.40
CA ALA A 173 4.30 11.37 -5.17
C ALA A 173 5.83 11.54 -5.15
N TYR A 174 6.54 10.74 -5.94
CA TYR A 174 7.96 10.87 -6.26
C TYR A 174 8.11 10.98 -7.77
N LEU A 175 8.92 11.94 -8.23
CA LEU A 175 9.05 12.24 -9.66
C LEU A 175 9.81 11.17 -10.46
N TYR A 176 10.84 10.54 -9.88
CA TYR A 176 11.69 9.57 -10.57
C TYR A 176 12.17 8.47 -9.62
N GLY A 177 12.49 7.31 -10.19
CA GLY A 177 13.08 6.20 -9.44
C GLY A 177 12.09 5.40 -8.59
N THR A 178 10.80 5.62 -8.78
CA THR A 178 9.72 4.88 -8.11
C THR A 178 8.77 4.25 -9.12
N ILE A 179 7.93 3.34 -8.65
CA ILE A 179 6.87 2.72 -9.44
C ILE A 179 5.57 3.50 -9.15
N THR A 180 4.99 4.11 -10.18
CA THR A 180 3.65 4.71 -10.06
C THR A 180 2.60 3.61 -10.00
N ASP A 181 1.75 3.66 -8.99
CA ASP A 181 0.65 2.73 -8.79
C ASP A 181 -0.69 3.36 -9.19
N TYR A 182 -1.44 2.66 -10.02
CA TYR A 182 -2.77 3.06 -10.46
C TYR A 182 -3.82 2.16 -9.83
N GLU A 183 -4.74 2.74 -9.08
CA GLU A 183 -5.82 1.98 -8.46
C GLU A 183 -6.82 1.50 -9.51
N ARG A 184 -6.96 0.19 -9.62
CA ARG A 184 -7.82 -0.54 -10.55
C ARG A 184 -7.46 -0.38 -12.02
N GLN A 185 -7.69 -1.43 -12.78
CA GLN A 185 -7.37 -1.53 -14.22
C GLN A 185 -7.91 -0.37 -15.05
N GLY A 186 -9.05 0.19 -14.70
CA GLY A 186 -9.64 1.31 -15.43
C GLY A 186 -8.84 2.62 -15.40
N ARG A 187 -7.84 2.74 -14.50
CA ARG A 187 -6.93 3.88 -14.39
C ARG A 187 -5.55 3.61 -15.00
N ALA A 188 -5.29 2.38 -15.45
CA ALA A 188 -4.02 2.02 -16.09
C ALA A 188 -3.72 2.88 -17.33
N PRO A 189 -2.42 3.16 -17.61
CA PRO A 189 -2.02 3.79 -18.86
C PRO A 189 -2.57 3.05 -20.08
N LYS A 190 -3.06 3.80 -21.07
CA LYS A 190 -3.63 3.22 -22.30
C LYS A 190 -2.58 2.87 -23.34
N ASP A 191 -1.39 3.46 -23.22
CA ASP A 191 -0.28 3.31 -24.14
C ASP A 191 0.98 2.81 -23.42
N ILE A 192 1.99 2.39 -24.18
CA ILE A 192 3.30 2.03 -23.64
C ILE A 192 3.94 3.26 -22.99
N THR A 193 4.33 3.11 -21.74
CA THR A 193 5.05 4.16 -21.00
C THR A 193 6.56 3.94 -21.03
N SER A 194 7.33 5.01 -20.89
CA SER A 194 8.79 4.95 -20.80
C SER A 194 9.28 4.54 -19.40
N HIS A 195 8.41 4.49 -18.40
CA HIS A 195 8.70 4.12 -17.02
C HIS A 195 7.84 2.94 -16.58
N TYR A 196 8.30 2.22 -15.58
CA TYR A 196 7.54 1.11 -15.00
C TYR A 196 6.43 1.64 -14.09
N TRP A 197 5.30 0.95 -14.11
CA TRP A 197 4.13 1.22 -13.30
C TRP A 197 3.48 -0.08 -12.87
N GLN A 198 2.55 0.00 -11.95
CA GLN A 198 1.70 -1.14 -11.60
C GLN A 198 0.25 -0.71 -11.43
N VAL A 199 -0.63 -1.70 -11.43
CA VAL A 199 -2.02 -1.56 -11.01
C VAL A 199 -2.23 -2.42 -9.78
N ASP A 200 -2.79 -1.86 -8.73
CA ASP A 200 -3.39 -2.63 -7.65
C ASP A 200 -4.86 -2.95 -8.01
N GLU A 201 -5.13 -4.21 -8.18
CA GLU A 201 -6.43 -4.72 -8.62
C GLU A 201 -6.96 -5.76 -7.64
N PRO A 202 -8.19 -5.64 -7.11
CA PRO A 202 -8.76 -6.67 -6.26
C PRO A 202 -9.13 -7.92 -7.07
N ILE A 203 -8.93 -9.10 -6.48
CA ILE A 203 -9.38 -10.38 -7.05
C ILE A 203 -10.90 -10.43 -7.22
N GLY A 204 -11.62 -9.61 -6.47
CA GLY A 204 -13.08 -9.48 -6.54
C GLY A 204 -13.54 -8.05 -6.80
N ASN A 205 -14.80 -7.78 -6.56
CA ASN A 205 -15.39 -6.45 -6.73
C ASN A 205 -15.08 -5.47 -5.58
N LYS A 206 -14.42 -5.94 -4.49
CA LYS A 206 -13.95 -5.17 -3.33
C LYS A 206 -12.54 -5.59 -2.94
N PHE A 207 -11.79 -4.70 -2.28
CA PHE A 207 -10.44 -5.01 -1.77
C PHE A 207 -10.48 -5.89 -0.51
N GLY A 208 -11.34 -5.59 0.45
CA GLY A 208 -11.50 -6.36 1.67
C GLY A 208 -12.44 -7.55 1.51
N TYR A 209 -12.35 -8.52 2.44
CA TYR A 209 -13.26 -9.65 2.50
C TYR A 209 -14.66 -9.19 2.94
N ILE A 210 -15.64 -9.59 2.18
CA ILE A 210 -17.06 -9.55 2.53
C ILE A 210 -17.70 -10.90 2.18
N GLU A 211 -18.72 -11.27 2.91
CA GLU A 211 -19.50 -12.46 2.55
C GLU A 211 -20.19 -12.24 1.18
N GLY A 212 -20.13 -13.25 0.32
CA GLY A 212 -20.67 -13.14 -1.04
C GLY A 212 -19.82 -12.33 -2.01
N LEU A 213 -18.54 -12.07 -1.69
CA LEU A 213 -17.62 -11.36 -2.58
C LEU A 213 -17.60 -11.99 -3.98
N GLN A 214 -17.90 -11.18 -5.00
CA GLN A 214 -17.88 -11.61 -6.40
C GLN A 214 -16.42 -11.67 -6.88
N ILE A 215 -15.95 -12.86 -7.23
CA ILE A 215 -14.55 -13.12 -7.63
C ILE A 215 -14.44 -13.10 -9.15
N GLN A 216 -13.42 -12.45 -9.67
CA GLN A 216 -13.06 -12.48 -11.10
C GLN A 216 -12.55 -13.87 -11.50
N SER A 217 -12.79 -14.27 -12.75
CA SER A 217 -12.20 -15.49 -13.28
C SER A 217 -10.69 -15.36 -13.49
N SER A 218 -9.98 -16.48 -13.49
CA SER A 218 -8.54 -16.50 -13.80
C SER A 218 -8.23 -15.90 -15.16
N SER A 219 -9.07 -16.14 -16.18
CA SER A 219 -8.90 -15.57 -17.52
C SER A 219 -9.01 -14.03 -17.52
N GLN A 220 -9.94 -13.45 -16.75
CA GLN A 220 -10.05 -11.99 -16.63
C GLN A 220 -8.80 -11.39 -16.00
N ILE A 221 -8.27 -12.02 -14.94
CA ILE A 221 -7.05 -11.54 -14.26
C ILE A 221 -5.82 -11.71 -15.15
N ILE A 222 -5.69 -12.83 -15.84
CA ILE A 222 -4.60 -13.08 -16.79
C ILE A 222 -4.63 -12.05 -17.93
N SER A 223 -5.80 -11.73 -18.47
CA SER A 223 -5.93 -10.70 -19.49
C SER A 223 -5.42 -9.34 -19.02
N LYS A 224 -5.75 -8.94 -17.77
CA LYS A 224 -5.23 -7.69 -17.16
C LYS A 224 -3.71 -7.74 -16.99
N LEU A 225 -3.18 -8.88 -16.53
CA LEU A 225 -1.73 -9.06 -16.38
C LEU A 225 -1.01 -8.88 -17.71
N VAL A 226 -1.47 -9.56 -18.77
CA VAL A 226 -0.88 -9.48 -20.11
C VAL A 226 -1.00 -8.07 -20.68
N GLU A 227 -2.16 -7.43 -20.53
CA GLU A 227 -2.39 -6.05 -20.95
C GLU A 227 -1.43 -5.08 -20.27
N ASN A 228 -1.22 -5.21 -18.96
CA ASN A 228 -0.30 -4.34 -18.22
C ASN A 228 1.15 -4.55 -18.67
N ILE A 229 1.60 -5.79 -18.74
CA ILE A 229 2.99 -6.12 -19.14
C ILE A 229 3.29 -5.62 -20.55
N SER A 230 2.35 -5.74 -21.48
CA SER A 230 2.52 -5.23 -22.86
C SER A 230 2.73 -3.72 -22.95
N ARG A 231 2.45 -2.98 -21.86
CA ARG A 231 2.59 -1.52 -21.75
C ARG A 231 3.65 -1.05 -20.74
N ASN A 232 4.58 -1.94 -20.34
CA ASN A 232 5.57 -1.72 -19.27
C ASN A 232 4.98 -1.67 -17.85
N GLY A 233 3.78 -2.18 -17.66
CA GLY A 233 3.12 -2.23 -16.37
C GLY A 233 3.24 -3.58 -15.68
N ASN A 234 2.81 -3.61 -14.42
CA ASN A 234 2.71 -4.80 -13.60
C ASN A 234 1.32 -4.89 -12.96
N LEU A 235 1.00 -6.05 -12.39
CA LEU A 235 -0.24 -6.28 -11.66
C LEU A 235 0.05 -6.65 -10.21
N CYS A 236 -0.40 -5.81 -9.29
CA CYS A 236 -0.46 -6.12 -7.86
C CYS A 236 -1.87 -6.64 -7.53
N LEU A 237 -2.04 -7.96 -7.59
CA LEU A 237 -3.34 -8.59 -7.32
C LEU A 237 -3.61 -8.65 -5.83
N ASN A 238 -4.62 -7.92 -5.36
CA ASN A 238 -5.07 -7.99 -3.99
C ASN A 238 -5.96 -9.21 -3.78
N ILE A 239 -5.67 -9.98 -2.75
CA ILE A 239 -6.52 -11.06 -2.23
C ILE A 239 -7.20 -10.60 -0.94
N SER A 240 -8.32 -11.22 -0.60
CA SER A 240 -9.16 -10.82 0.55
C SER A 240 -9.25 -11.94 1.58
N PRO A 241 -8.25 -12.09 2.49
CA PRO A 241 -8.31 -13.07 3.56
C PRO A 241 -9.47 -12.80 4.52
N LYS A 242 -10.00 -13.86 5.15
CA LYS A 242 -10.94 -13.75 6.27
C LYS A 242 -10.23 -13.24 7.53
N ALA A 243 -11.01 -12.86 8.53
CA ALA A 243 -10.50 -12.38 9.82
C ALA A 243 -9.62 -13.41 10.57
N ASP A 244 -9.81 -14.71 10.31
CA ASP A 244 -9.00 -15.79 10.86
C ASP A 244 -7.68 -16.02 10.08
N GLY A 245 -7.43 -15.22 9.04
CA GLY A 245 -6.26 -15.30 8.16
C GLY A 245 -6.38 -16.35 7.05
N THR A 246 -7.49 -17.07 6.93
CA THR A 246 -7.68 -18.03 5.84
C THR A 246 -8.05 -17.35 4.54
N ILE A 247 -7.54 -17.84 3.42
CA ILE A 247 -7.93 -17.40 2.08
C ILE A 247 -9.12 -18.25 1.62
N PRO A 248 -10.27 -17.65 1.23
CA PRO A 248 -11.42 -18.38 0.73
C PRO A 248 -11.08 -19.32 -0.43
N GLU A 249 -11.70 -20.50 -0.46
CA GLU A 249 -11.38 -21.55 -1.45
C GLU A 249 -11.57 -21.08 -2.90
N ASN A 250 -12.60 -20.28 -3.18
CA ASN A 250 -12.82 -19.71 -4.51
C ASN A 250 -11.67 -18.78 -4.96
N GLN A 251 -11.07 -18.02 -4.05
CA GLN A 251 -9.88 -17.22 -4.36
C GLN A 251 -8.66 -18.11 -4.56
N GLN A 252 -8.46 -19.11 -3.71
CA GLN A 252 -7.36 -20.07 -3.86
C GLN A 252 -7.42 -20.78 -5.21
N GLU A 253 -8.61 -21.18 -5.66
CA GLU A 253 -8.78 -21.85 -6.95
C GLU A 253 -8.37 -20.94 -8.12
N VAL A 254 -8.80 -19.68 -8.12
CA VAL A 254 -8.39 -18.70 -9.14
C VAL A 254 -6.87 -18.52 -9.14
N LEU A 255 -6.25 -18.42 -7.96
CA LEU A 255 -4.79 -18.28 -7.84
C LEU A 255 -4.06 -19.53 -8.35
N ARG A 256 -4.56 -20.75 -8.10
CA ARG A 256 -3.98 -21.99 -8.63
C ARG A 256 -4.07 -22.04 -10.16
N GLN A 257 -5.19 -21.61 -10.73
CA GLN A 257 -5.37 -21.52 -12.19
C GLN A 257 -4.41 -20.52 -12.83
N ILE A 258 -4.24 -19.33 -12.23
CA ILE A 258 -3.23 -18.35 -12.66
C ILE A 258 -1.83 -18.95 -12.55
N GLY A 259 -1.51 -19.60 -11.44
CA GLY A 259 -0.22 -20.27 -11.23
C GLY A 259 0.05 -21.38 -12.24
N HIS A 260 -0.97 -22.15 -12.64
CA HIS A 260 -0.84 -23.15 -13.71
C HIS A 260 -0.54 -22.49 -15.07
N TRP A 261 -1.28 -21.43 -15.42
CA TRP A 261 -1.02 -20.67 -16.65
C TRP A 261 0.39 -20.08 -16.67
N MET A 262 0.86 -19.53 -15.53
CA MET A 262 2.21 -18.97 -15.40
C MET A 262 3.32 -20.01 -15.54
N LYS A 263 3.11 -21.26 -15.15
CA LYS A 263 4.09 -22.34 -15.36
C LYS A 263 4.33 -22.62 -16.84
N ILE A 264 3.33 -22.40 -17.68
CA ILE A 264 3.39 -22.66 -19.13
C ILE A 264 3.88 -21.42 -19.88
N ASN A 265 3.37 -20.24 -19.49
CA ASN A 265 3.51 -19.00 -20.23
C ASN A 265 4.42 -17.96 -19.55
N GLY A 266 5.07 -18.32 -18.44
CA GLY A 266 5.86 -17.38 -17.62
C GLY A 266 7.02 -16.72 -18.37
N GLU A 267 7.55 -17.33 -19.41
CA GLU A 267 8.58 -16.74 -20.26
C GLU A 267 8.12 -15.44 -20.95
N ALA A 268 6.81 -15.32 -21.23
CA ALA A 268 6.22 -14.10 -21.80
C ALA A 268 5.97 -13.00 -20.73
N VAL A 269 6.18 -13.31 -19.46
CA VAL A 269 5.90 -12.41 -18.32
C VAL A 269 7.18 -12.01 -17.59
N TYR A 270 8.02 -13.01 -17.22
CA TYR A 270 9.21 -12.76 -16.43
C TYR A 270 10.39 -12.25 -17.26
N GLY A 271 11.02 -11.15 -16.81
CA GLY A 271 12.21 -10.60 -17.45
C GLY A 271 11.94 -9.99 -18.84
N THR A 272 10.69 -9.65 -19.11
CA THR A 272 10.27 -9.04 -20.38
C THR A 272 10.13 -7.52 -20.26
N HIS A 273 10.00 -6.86 -21.39
CA HIS A 273 9.65 -5.44 -21.51
C HIS A 273 8.69 -5.27 -22.68
N ALA A 274 7.98 -4.16 -22.72
CA ALA A 274 7.07 -3.86 -23.80
C ALA A 274 7.79 -3.80 -25.16
N TRP A 275 7.13 -4.29 -26.21
CA TRP A 275 7.58 -4.13 -27.59
C TRP A 275 7.25 -2.72 -28.10
N MET A 276 7.60 -2.41 -29.35
CA MET A 276 7.35 -1.09 -29.96
C MET A 276 5.85 -0.77 -30.11
N VAL A 277 5.02 -1.80 -30.21
CA VAL A 277 3.56 -1.69 -30.29
C VAL A 277 2.95 -2.78 -29.42
N TYR A 278 1.80 -2.47 -28.83
CA TYR A 278 0.96 -3.46 -28.15
C TYR A 278 -0.35 -3.63 -28.92
N GLY A 279 -0.95 -4.82 -28.87
CA GLY A 279 -2.21 -5.09 -29.58
C GLY A 279 -2.63 -6.53 -29.40
#